data_8a35af0c61e2a9b3fe9c22bfddbe55dd
#
_entry.id   8a35af0c61e2a9b3fe9c22bfddbe55dd
#
_cell.length_a   1.000
_cell.length_b   1.000
_cell.length_c   1.000
_cell.angle_alpha   90.00
_cell.angle_beta   90.00
_cell.angle_gamma   90.00
#
_symmetry.space_group_name_H-M   'P 1'
#
loop_
_entity.id
_entity.type
_entity.pdbx_description
1 polymer ?
#
loop_
_entity_poly.entity_id
_entity_poly.type
_entity_poly.pdbx_seq_one_letter_code
_entity_poly.pdbx_strand_id
1 'polypeptide(L)'
;MDELRLDGNAAAGTLGEVFSFEVTTAHYACESCGRANQIGAAMVYEVRGLGTIIRCPSCDNALIRLAHNRGRHWIDLRGIRYLQVEDVAE
;
A
#
# COMPACT_ATOMS: atom_id res chain seq x y z
N MET A 1 15.54 5.98 14.40
CA MET A 1 14.85 5.09 13.46
C MET A 1 14.64 5.83 12.15
N ASP A 2 15.11 5.25 11.08
CA ASP A 2 15.02 5.90 9.77
C ASP A 2 13.66 5.61 9.15
N GLU A 3 12.92 6.66 8.86
CA GLU A 3 11.64 6.56 8.20
C GLU A 3 11.68 7.36 6.91
N LEU A 4 11.30 6.73 5.80
CA LEU A 4 11.19 7.37 4.51
C LEU A 4 9.71 7.51 4.15
N ARG A 5 9.32 8.73 3.80
CA ARG A 5 7.98 8.99 3.31
C ARG A 5 8.01 9.06 1.80
N LEU A 6 7.24 8.20 1.16
CA LEU A 6 7.16 8.09 -0.28
C LEU A 6 5.70 8.19 -0.73
N ASP A 7 5.46 8.51 -2.00
CA ASP A 7 4.14 8.27 -2.57
C ASP A 7 4.08 6.82 -3.08
N GLY A 8 2.87 6.36 -3.41
CA GLY A 8 2.69 4.98 -3.85
C GLY A 8 3.47 4.65 -5.12
N ASN A 9 3.64 5.62 -6.02
CA ASN A 9 4.40 5.39 -7.25
C ASN A 9 5.89 5.23 -6.97
N ALA A 10 6.42 6.01 -6.03
CA ALA A 10 7.82 5.90 -5.66
C ALA A 10 8.12 4.56 -4.97
N ALA A 11 7.11 3.96 -4.33
CA ALA A 11 7.25 2.68 -3.65
C ALA A 11 6.93 1.48 -4.55
N ALA A 12 6.73 1.69 -5.85
CA ALA A 12 6.31 0.62 -6.77
C ALA A 12 7.24 -0.59 -6.73
N GLY A 13 8.55 -0.39 -6.57
CA GLY A 13 9.50 -1.49 -6.48
C GLY A 13 9.26 -2.38 -5.28
N THR A 14 9.06 -1.78 -4.11
CA THR A 14 8.76 -2.51 -2.88
C THR A 14 7.42 -3.25 -3.00
N LEU A 15 6.40 -2.57 -3.51
CA LEU A 15 5.08 -3.17 -3.69
C LEU A 15 5.12 -4.31 -4.70
N GLY A 16 5.93 -4.20 -5.74
CA GLY A 16 6.07 -5.24 -6.75
C GLY A 16 6.69 -6.53 -6.22
N GLU A 17 7.37 -6.48 -5.09
CA GLU A 17 7.89 -7.70 -4.46
C GLU A 17 6.78 -8.54 -3.85
N VAL A 18 5.66 -7.91 -3.49
CA VAL A 18 4.56 -8.57 -2.78
C VAL A 18 3.40 -8.89 -3.72
N PHE A 19 3.08 -7.98 -4.62
CA PHE A 19 1.93 -8.13 -5.51
C PHE A 19 2.39 -8.50 -6.92
N SER A 20 1.76 -9.51 -7.49
CA SER A 20 2.07 -9.99 -8.85
C SER A 20 1.41 -9.15 -9.94
N PHE A 21 0.57 -8.21 -9.57
CA PHE A 21 -0.09 -7.28 -10.49
C PHE A 21 0.38 -5.85 -10.21
N GLU A 22 0.06 -4.92 -11.09
CA GLU A 22 0.43 -3.51 -10.93
C GLU A 22 -0.47 -2.87 -9.88
N VAL A 23 -0.04 -2.92 -8.63
CA VAL A 23 -0.87 -2.48 -7.50
C VAL A 23 -1.01 -0.96 -7.43
N THR A 24 -0.07 -0.20 -7.99
CA THR A 24 -0.12 1.26 -7.91
C THR A 24 -1.31 1.86 -8.66
N THR A 25 -1.82 1.16 -9.66
CA THR A 25 -3.02 1.58 -10.40
C THR A 25 -4.30 1.02 -9.82
N ALA A 26 -4.21 0.13 -8.84
CA ALA A 26 -5.38 -0.43 -8.18
C ALA A 26 -6.09 0.64 -7.35
N HIS A 27 -7.41 0.54 -7.29
CA HIS A 27 -8.24 1.46 -6.51
C HIS A 27 -8.59 0.87 -5.16
N TYR A 28 -8.68 1.71 -4.16
CA TYR A 28 -9.09 1.32 -2.82
C TYR A 28 -10.14 2.31 -2.29
N ALA A 29 -10.87 1.89 -1.28
CA ALA A 29 -11.65 2.79 -0.46
C ALA A 29 -11.16 2.67 0.99
N CYS A 30 -10.90 3.81 1.62
CA CYS A 30 -10.43 3.84 3.00
C CYS A 30 -11.55 3.40 3.95
N GLU A 31 -11.23 2.47 4.85
CA GLU A 31 -12.20 1.98 5.82
C GLU A 31 -12.62 3.07 6.80
N SER A 32 -11.73 4.00 7.11
CA SER A 32 -11.99 5.05 8.10
C SER A 32 -12.80 6.21 7.53
N CYS A 33 -12.34 6.82 6.42
CA CYS A 33 -13.00 8.04 5.90
C CYS A 33 -13.85 7.79 4.65
N GLY A 34 -13.77 6.60 4.07
CA GLY A 34 -14.57 6.23 2.91
C GLY A 34 -14.08 6.76 1.57
N ARG A 35 -13.03 7.56 1.54
CA ARG A 35 -12.51 8.09 0.27
C ARG A 35 -11.86 7.00 -0.55
N ALA A 36 -12.08 7.09 -1.85
CA ALA A 36 -11.49 6.15 -2.81
C ALA A 36 -10.39 6.85 -3.61
N ASN A 37 -9.34 6.10 -3.93
CA ASN A 37 -8.25 6.61 -4.76
C ASN A 37 -7.40 5.43 -5.25
N GLN A 38 -6.40 5.72 -6.05
CA GLN A 38 -5.41 4.73 -6.46
C GLN A 38 -4.32 4.59 -5.41
N ILE A 39 -3.76 3.38 -5.29
CA ILE A 39 -2.64 3.13 -4.37
C ILE A 39 -1.46 4.05 -4.67
N GLY A 40 -1.19 4.33 -5.95
CA GLY A 40 -0.10 5.22 -6.34
C GLY A 40 -0.19 6.63 -5.77
N ALA A 41 -1.39 7.07 -5.40
CA ALA A 41 -1.62 8.39 -4.80
C ALA A 41 -1.59 8.37 -3.27
N ALA A 42 -1.47 7.19 -2.66
CA ALA A 42 -1.43 7.07 -1.20
C ALA A 42 -0.06 7.47 -0.66
N MET A 43 0.00 7.69 0.64
CA MET A 43 1.25 8.01 1.33
C MET A 43 1.89 6.71 1.81
N VAL A 44 3.17 6.52 1.51
CA VAL A 44 3.88 5.30 1.87
C VAL A 44 5.04 5.64 2.80
N TYR A 45 5.10 4.95 3.93
CA TYR A 45 6.16 5.09 4.90
C TYR A 45 6.92 3.77 5.00
N GLU A 46 8.21 3.82 4.71
CA GLU A 46 9.09 2.67 4.89
C GLU A 46 9.88 2.88 6.16
N VAL A 47 9.79 1.93 7.08
CA VAL A 47 10.52 1.97 8.34
C VAL A 47 11.52 0.83 8.33
N ARG A 48 12.81 1.19 8.32
CA ARG A 48 13.88 0.20 8.23
C ARG A 48 13.76 -0.83 9.35
N GLY A 49 13.76 -2.10 8.95
CA GLY A 49 13.69 -3.23 9.87
C GLY A 49 12.28 -3.57 10.36
N LEU A 50 11.28 -2.74 10.05
CA LEU A 50 9.89 -2.97 10.50
C LEU A 50 8.93 -3.26 9.36
N GLY A 51 9.08 -2.57 8.23
CA GLY A 51 8.20 -2.79 7.09
C GLY A 51 7.70 -1.51 6.47
N THR A 52 6.57 -1.64 5.78
CA THR A 52 5.97 -0.56 4.99
C THR A 52 4.52 -0.34 5.42
N ILE A 53 4.13 0.91 5.58
CA ILE A 53 2.76 1.29 5.90
C ILE A 53 2.25 2.22 4.82
N ILE A 54 1.12 1.86 4.21
CA ILE A 54 0.44 2.69 3.22
C ILE A 54 -0.71 3.39 3.93
N ARG A 55 -0.70 4.73 3.92
CA ARG A 55 -1.67 5.54 4.65
C ARG A 55 -2.54 6.36 3.71
N CYS A 56 -3.77 6.59 4.16
CA CYS A 56 -4.72 7.43 3.45
C CYS A 56 -4.25 8.89 3.48
N PRO A 57 -4.11 9.56 2.33
CA PRO A 57 -3.69 10.96 2.31
C PRO A 57 -4.75 11.91 2.88
N SER A 58 -5.99 11.45 3.02
CA SER A 58 -7.08 12.28 3.54
C SER A 58 -7.21 12.23 5.05
N CYS A 59 -7.05 11.04 5.67
CA CYS A 59 -7.28 10.89 7.11
C CYS A 59 -6.14 10.22 7.86
N ASP A 60 -5.07 9.86 7.14
CA ASP A 60 -3.88 9.22 7.72
C ASP A 60 -4.12 7.81 8.28
N ASN A 61 -5.28 7.21 8.00
CA ASN A 61 -5.54 5.84 8.39
C ASN A 61 -4.55 4.89 7.72
N ALA A 62 -4.05 3.90 8.45
CA ALA A 62 -3.19 2.87 7.88
C ALA A 62 -4.05 1.95 7.02
N LEU A 63 -3.88 2.05 5.70
CA LEU A 63 -4.64 1.28 4.72
C LEU A 63 -4.12 -0.15 4.62
N ILE A 64 -2.82 -0.27 4.38
CA ILE A 64 -2.15 -1.54 4.17
C ILE A 64 -0.85 -1.53 4.95
N ARG A 65 -0.55 -2.62 5.61
CA ARG A 65 0.73 -2.80 6.29
C ARG A 65 1.43 -4.01 5.72
N LEU A 66 2.69 -3.84 5.39
CA LEU A 66 3.51 -4.90 4.82
C LEU A 66 4.74 -5.10 5.71
N ALA A 67 5.05 -6.35 5.98
CA ALA A 67 6.29 -6.70 6.68
C ALA A 67 6.90 -7.91 6.00
N HIS A 68 8.22 -8.00 6.05
CA HIS A 68 8.95 -9.11 5.45
C HIS A 68 10.00 -9.58 6.44
N ASN A 69 9.95 -10.84 6.80
CA ASN A 69 10.91 -11.43 7.74
C ASN A 69 11.05 -12.92 7.46
N ARG A 70 12.29 -13.39 7.35
CA ARG A 70 12.64 -14.81 7.21
C ARG A 70 11.88 -15.48 6.06
N GLY A 71 11.83 -14.83 4.90
CA GLY A 71 11.18 -15.36 3.72
C GLY A 71 9.65 -15.32 3.76
N ARG A 72 9.07 -14.68 4.76
CA ARG A 72 7.61 -14.54 4.88
C ARG A 72 7.21 -13.10 4.73
N HIS A 73 6.10 -12.90 4.05
CA HIS A 73 5.47 -11.59 3.92
C HIS A 73 4.19 -11.54 4.74
N TRP A 74 4.03 -10.49 5.52
CA TRP A 74 2.82 -10.23 6.27
C TRP A 74 2.10 -9.10 5.56
N ILE A 75 0.87 -9.32 5.15
CA ILE A 75 0.07 -8.36 4.41
C ILE A 75 -1.21 -8.13 5.18
N ASP A 76 -1.36 -6.92 5.74
CA ASP A 76 -2.54 -6.54 6.52
C ASP A 76 -3.33 -5.51 5.72
N LEU A 77 -4.53 -5.88 5.31
CA LEU A 77 -5.40 -5.07 4.46
C LEU A 77 -6.60 -4.49 5.23
N ARG A 78 -6.56 -4.51 6.55
CA ARG A 78 -7.73 -4.13 7.35
C ARG A 78 -8.12 -2.65 7.23
N GLY A 79 -7.23 -1.80 6.74
CA GLY A 79 -7.51 -0.39 6.59
C GLY A 79 -8.24 -0.01 5.32
N ILE A 80 -8.51 -0.96 4.43
CA ILE A 80 -9.24 -0.72 3.19
C ILE A 80 -10.49 -1.58 3.14
N ARG A 81 -11.53 -1.06 2.48
CA ARG A 81 -12.79 -1.79 2.29
C ARG A 81 -12.69 -2.77 1.14
N TYR A 82 -11.90 -2.42 0.12
CA TYR A 82 -11.68 -3.26 -1.05
C TYR A 82 -10.41 -2.83 -1.76
N LEU A 83 -9.91 -3.70 -2.59
CA LEU A 83 -8.84 -3.40 -3.54
C LEU A 83 -9.33 -3.83 -4.91
N GLN A 84 -9.52 -2.86 -5.80
CA GLN A 84 -10.04 -3.11 -7.15
C GLN A 84 -8.88 -3.09 -8.14
N VAL A 85 -8.71 -4.20 -8.82
CA VAL A 85 -7.64 -4.39 -9.81
C VAL A 85 -8.30 -4.61 -11.16
N GLU A 86 -7.85 -3.87 -12.17
CA GLU A 86 -8.37 -4.04 -13.51
C GLU A 86 -7.68 -5.22 -14.21
N ASP A 87 -8.43 -5.91 -15.05
CA ASP A 87 -7.85 -6.97 -15.86
C ASP A 87 -6.84 -6.37 -16.83
N VAL A 88 -5.77 -7.14 -17.06
CA VAL A 88 -4.78 -6.75 -18.06
C VAL A 88 -5.40 -6.95 -19.44
N ALA A 89 -5.41 -5.87 -20.23
CA ALA A 89 -5.87 -5.95 -21.62
C ALA A 89 -4.83 -6.68 -22.45
N GLU A 90 -5.26 -7.64 -23.24
CA GLU A 90 -4.41 -8.38 -24.15
C GLU A 90 -4.62 -7.97 -25.58
#